data_39afac5b73fee28c187bc268ee6d1daf
#
_entry.id   39afac5b73fee28c187bc268ee6d1daf
#
_cell.length_a   1.000
_cell.length_b   1.000
_cell.length_c   1.000
_cell.angle_alpha   90.00
_cell.angle_beta   90.00
_cell.angle_gamma   90.00
#
_symmetry.space_group_name_H-M   'P 1'
#
loop_
_entity.id
_entity.type
_entity.pdbx_description
1 polymer ?
#
loop_
_entity_poly.entity_id
_entity_poly.type
_entity_poly.pdbx_seq_one_letter_code
_entity_poly.pdbx_strand_id
1 'polypeptide(L)'
;MAEQNEAKAPAAREAAAPAAAAAPIQEARLVSKPAASAAVLVKPVAKEGKWGVAHIFSSKNDTIITITDLSCAETISVGSGGMIVKASREEGGPYAAMQAAFKAADKAKEKGVMGVNIRVRAPGGHGSKTPGSGAQAAIRALARSGLRIGKIEDVTPIPTDTTKRPGGKRGRRV
;
A
#
# COMPACT_ATOMS: atom_id res chain seq x y z
N MET A 1 5.10 -51.13 -38.03
CA MET A 1 3.64 -50.85 -38.03
C MET A 1 3.51 -49.43 -37.51
N ALA A 2 3.63 -48.36 -38.40
CA ALA A 2 2.57 -47.88 -39.28
C ALA A 2 1.37 -47.44 -38.44
N GLU A 3 0.89 -46.25 -38.40
CA GLU A 3 0.49 -45.21 -39.34
C GLU A 3 0.15 -43.95 -38.51
N GLN A 4 0.61 -42.73 -38.78
CA GLN A 4 0.09 -41.77 -39.76
C GLN A 4 -1.38 -41.35 -39.52
N ASN A 5 -1.57 -40.07 -39.21
CA ASN A 5 -2.53 -39.17 -39.82
C ASN A 5 -2.36 -37.79 -39.21
N GLU A 6 -1.69 -36.85 -39.88
CA GLU A 6 -2.09 -35.90 -40.90
C GLU A 6 -3.25 -34.97 -40.54
N ALA A 7 -2.82 -33.74 -40.34
CA ALA A 7 -3.26 -32.47 -40.90
C ALA A 7 -4.73 -32.28 -41.32
N LYS A 8 -5.30 -31.16 -40.86
CA LYS A 8 -6.14 -30.29 -41.72
C LYS A 8 -6.42 -28.93 -41.09
N ALA A 9 -5.75 -27.91 -41.52
CA ALA A 9 -6.36 -26.62 -41.72
C ALA A 9 -7.04 -26.62 -43.10
N PRO A 10 -8.11 -25.87 -43.31
CA PRO A 10 -7.98 -24.68 -44.14
C PRO A 10 -8.91 -23.50 -43.83
N ALA A 11 -8.39 -22.35 -44.12
CA ALA A 11 -8.77 -21.40 -45.16
C ALA A 11 -9.83 -20.36 -44.83
N ALA A 12 -9.34 -19.19 -44.90
CA ALA A 12 -9.85 -17.89 -45.30
C ALA A 12 -11.15 -17.84 -46.15
N ARG A 13 -11.95 -16.84 -45.86
CA ARG A 13 -12.81 -16.08 -46.77
C ARG A 13 -13.02 -14.73 -46.11
N GLU A 14 -12.42 -13.75 -46.54
CA GLU A 14 -12.47 -12.72 -47.58
C GLU A 14 -13.87 -12.24 -47.97
N ALA A 15 -13.96 -10.89 -47.86
CA ALA A 15 -14.74 -9.92 -48.62
C ALA A 15 -16.23 -9.73 -48.33
N ALA A 16 -16.60 -8.54 -47.91
CA ALA A 16 -17.20 -7.52 -48.74
C ALA A 16 -17.82 -6.39 -47.89
N ALA A 17 -17.30 -5.19 -48.10
CA ALA A 17 -18.09 -3.97 -47.93
C ALA A 17 -19.02 -3.79 -49.15
N PRO A 18 -20.13 -3.11 -49.03
CA PRO A 18 -20.24 -1.82 -49.67
C PRO A 18 -20.98 -0.74 -48.84
N ALA A 19 -20.41 0.43 -48.81
CA ALA A 19 -20.77 1.68 -49.45
C ALA A 19 -22.18 2.27 -49.13
N ALA A 20 -22.09 3.46 -48.55
CA ALA A 20 -22.76 4.70 -48.85
C ALA A 20 -24.31 4.79 -48.76
N ALA A 21 -24.75 5.66 -47.87
CA ALA A 21 -25.78 6.64 -48.21
C ALA A 21 -25.77 7.82 -47.22
N ALA A 22 -25.65 8.95 -47.80
CA ALA A 22 -25.65 10.31 -47.42
C ALA A 22 -26.76 10.78 -46.46
N ALA A 23 -26.41 11.86 -45.79
CA ALA A 23 -27.06 12.83 -44.95
C ALA A 23 -28.57 13.16 -45.23
N PRO A 24 -29.25 13.85 -44.28
CA PRO A 24 -29.19 15.32 -44.37
C PRO A 24 -29.05 16.07 -43.03
N ILE A 25 -28.44 17.19 -43.18
CA ILE A 25 -28.34 18.34 -42.29
C ILE A 25 -29.72 18.84 -41.92
N GLN A 26 -30.03 18.96 -40.64
CA GLN A 26 -31.08 19.86 -40.18
C GLN A 26 -30.53 20.81 -39.09
N GLU A 27 -30.72 22.01 -39.46
CA GLU A 27 -30.39 23.31 -38.91
C GLU A 27 -30.70 23.51 -37.41
N ALA A 28 -29.80 24.22 -36.86
CA ALA A 28 -29.92 25.27 -35.83
C ALA A 28 -31.27 25.39 -35.11
N ARG A 29 -31.23 25.14 -33.81
CA ARG A 29 -32.10 25.87 -32.87
C ARG A 29 -31.27 26.39 -31.72
N LEU A 30 -30.97 27.68 -31.86
CA LEU A 30 -30.56 28.58 -30.81
C LEU A 30 -31.61 28.51 -29.68
N VAL A 31 -31.26 27.93 -28.55
CA VAL A 31 -31.97 28.15 -27.30
C VAL A 31 -31.01 28.73 -26.32
N SER A 32 -31.31 29.97 -26.02
CA SER A 32 -30.72 30.86 -25.06
C SER A 32 -30.18 30.23 -23.79
N LYS A 33 -28.91 30.54 -23.49
CA LYS A 33 -28.27 30.47 -22.19
C LYS A 33 -29.14 31.07 -21.10
N PRO A 34 -29.45 30.40 -20.00
CA PRO A 34 -29.78 31.11 -18.77
C PRO A 34 -28.49 31.47 -18.03
N ALA A 35 -28.52 32.67 -17.55
CA ALA A 35 -27.45 33.37 -16.89
C ALA A 35 -26.74 32.61 -15.79
N ALA A 36 -25.44 32.82 -15.74
CA ALA A 36 -24.52 32.46 -14.68
C ALA A 36 -25.09 32.73 -13.29
N SER A 37 -25.43 31.69 -12.56
CA SER A 37 -25.38 31.73 -11.12
C SER A 37 -23.91 31.58 -10.74
N ALA A 38 -23.32 32.63 -10.18
CA ALA A 38 -22.01 32.62 -9.61
C ALA A 38 -21.95 31.51 -8.55
N ALA A 39 -21.42 30.35 -8.95
CA ALA A 39 -20.99 29.32 -8.00
C ALA A 39 -19.87 29.96 -7.19
N VAL A 40 -20.21 30.40 -6.01
CA VAL A 40 -19.25 30.76 -4.96
C VAL A 40 -18.36 29.52 -4.84
N LEU A 41 -17.15 29.62 -5.37
CA LEU A 41 -16.06 28.70 -5.10
C LEU A 41 -15.76 28.76 -3.61
N VAL A 42 -16.55 28.04 -2.82
CA VAL A 42 -16.17 27.72 -1.45
C VAL A 42 -14.88 26.91 -1.60
N LYS A 43 -13.75 27.60 -1.48
CA LYS A 43 -12.46 26.94 -1.28
C LYS A 43 -12.69 25.93 -0.17
N PRO A 44 -12.42 24.62 -0.38
CA PRO A 44 -12.53 23.68 0.69
C PRO A 44 -11.63 24.20 1.82
N VAL A 45 -12.26 24.56 2.94
CA VAL A 45 -11.54 24.87 4.17
C VAL A 45 -10.62 23.67 4.37
N ALA A 46 -9.33 23.90 4.28
CA ALA A 46 -8.33 22.87 4.49
C ALA A 46 -8.62 22.32 5.88
N LYS A 47 -9.26 21.16 5.95
CA LYS A 47 -9.46 20.44 7.21
C LYS A 47 -8.06 20.33 7.79
N GLU A 48 -7.80 20.97 8.92
CA GLU A 48 -6.56 20.81 9.64
C GLU A 48 -6.45 19.32 9.97
N GLY A 49 -5.71 18.62 9.11
CA GLY A 49 -5.64 17.17 9.18
C GLY A 49 -4.79 16.79 10.38
N LYS A 50 -5.28 15.86 11.17
CA LYS A 50 -4.54 15.29 12.29
C LYS A 50 -3.26 14.65 11.77
N TRP A 51 -2.15 14.92 12.46
CA TRP A 51 -0.89 14.23 12.25
C TRP A 51 -0.78 13.08 13.23
N GLY A 52 -0.15 12.00 12.78
CA GLY A 52 0.10 10.82 13.60
C GLY A 52 1.52 10.31 13.46
N VAL A 53 1.83 9.25 14.18
CA VAL A 53 3.09 8.52 14.10
C VAL A 53 2.81 7.11 13.61
N ALA A 54 3.45 6.70 12.52
CA ALA A 54 3.39 5.35 11.99
C ALA A 54 4.62 4.56 12.47
N HIS A 55 4.40 3.66 13.41
CA HIS A 55 5.41 2.73 13.90
C HIS A 55 5.42 1.49 13.00
N ILE A 56 6.52 1.23 12.32
CA ILE A 56 6.72 0.06 11.47
C ILE A 56 7.73 -0.85 12.16
N PHE A 57 7.25 -1.93 12.77
CA PHE A 57 8.12 -3.00 13.23
C PHE A 57 8.24 -4.04 12.13
N SER A 58 9.45 -4.31 11.67
CA SER A 58 9.69 -5.29 10.62
C SER A 58 10.79 -6.25 11.03
N SER A 59 10.43 -7.51 11.15
CA SER A 59 11.33 -8.64 11.35
C SER A 59 11.42 -9.47 10.07
N LYS A 60 12.18 -10.57 10.11
CA LYS A 60 12.20 -11.55 9.02
C LYS A 60 10.89 -12.34 8.91
N ASN A 61 10.14 -12.47 10.00
CA ASN A 61 8.97 -13.33 10.10
C ASN A 61 7.67 -12.56 9.96
N ASP A 62 7.57 -11.33 10.44
CA ASP A 62 6.35 -10.51 10.36
C ASP A 62 6.68 -9.02 10.26
N THR A 63 5.73 -8.27 9.70
CA THR A 63 5.75 -6.81 9.66
C THR A 63 4.46 -6.28 10.27
N ILE A 64 4.60 -5.46 11.33
CA ILE A 64 3.50 -4.84 12.05
C ILE A 64 3.56 -3.34 11.86
N ILE A 65 2.44 -2.75 11.51
CA ILE A 65 2.29 -1.31 11.29
C ILE A 65 1.24 -0.81 12.25
N THR A 66 1.63 0.11 13.12
CA THR A 66 0.74 0.75 14.09
C THR A 66 0.75 2.24 13.86
N ILE A 67 -0.41 2.83 13.59
CA ILE A 67 -0.55 4.29 13.48
C ILE A 67 -1.18 4.80 14.78
N THR A 68 -0.46 5.73 15.41
CA THR A 68 -0.85 6.34 16.66
C THR A 68 -1.00 7.86 16.49
N ASP A 69 -1.56 8.50 17.48
CA ASP A 69 -1.55 9.95 17.61
C ASP A 69 -0.11 10.47 17.86
N LEU A 70 0.10 11.77 17.72
CA LEU A 70 1.42 12.40 17.95
C LEU A 70 1.98 12.15 19.36
N SER A 71 1.11 12.08 20.35
CA SER A 71 1.47 11.74 21.74
C SER A 71 1.86 10.26 21.92
N CYS A 72 1.62 9.40 20.92
CA CYS A 72 1.77 7.94 20.98
C CYS A 72 0.89 7.26 22.06
N ALA A 73 -0.07 7.97 22.64
CA ALA A 73 -0.95 7.45 23.69
C ALA A 73 -2.10 6.62 23.12
N GLU A 74 -2.69 7.05 22.02
CA GLU A 74 -3.82 6.38 21.40
C GLU A 74 -3.42 5.67 20.09
N THR A 75 -3.82 4.40 19.95
CA THR A 75 -3.66 3.65 18.72
C THR A 75 -4.87 3.89 17.81
N ILE A 76 -4.62 4.53 16.68
CA ILE A 76 -5.64 4.86 15.68
C ILE A 76 -5.95 3.65 14.81
N SER A 77 -4.92 3.00 14.28
CA SER A 77 -5.08 1.83 13.42
C SER A 77 -3.90 0.88 13.53
N VAL A 78 -4.17 -0.40 13.26
CA VAL A 78 -3.17 -1.47 13.23
C VAL A 78 -3.36 -2.31 11.98
N GLY A 79 -2.25 -2.68 11.36
CA GLY A 79 -2.16 -3.65 10.28
C GLY A 79 -0.93 -4.52 10.47
N SER A 80 -1.05 -5.82 10.20
CA SER A 80 0.08 -6.74 10.24
C SER A 80 0.05 -7.71 9.06
N GLY A 81 1.19 -8.30 8.73
CA GLY A 81 1.30 -9.30 7.68
C GLY A 81 0.40 -10.51 7.94
N GLY A 82 0.32 -10.98 9.19
CA GLY A 82 -0.54 -12.08 9.58
C GLY A 82 -2.04 -11.81 9.47
N MET A 83 -2.47 -10.53 9.37
CA MET A 83 -3.87 -10.17 9.09
C MET A 83 -4.23 -10.32 7.61
N ILE A 84 -3.26 -10.44 6.74
CA ILE A 84 -3.43 -10.48 5.28
C ILE A 84 -3.19 -11.88 4.75
N VAL A 85 -2.10 -12.53 5.20
CA VAL A 85 -1.66 -13.82 4.70
C VAL A 85 -1.85 -14.88 5.76
N LYS A 86 -2.34 -16.06 5.36
CA LYS A 86 -2.55 -17.21 6.26
C LYS A 86 -1.25 -18.00 6.49
N ALA A 87 -0.30 -17.94 5.55
CA ALA A 87 0.96 -18.66 5.64
C ALA A 87 1.98 -17.85 6.43
N SER A 88 2.37 -18.30 7.61
CA SER A 88 3.28 -17.58 8.51
C SER A 88 4.64 -17.23 7.90
N ARG A 89 5.14 -18.05 6.97
CA ARG A 89 6.39 -17.78 6.26
C ARG A 89 6.33 -16.54 5.36
N GLU A 90 5.14 -16.11 4.95
CA GLU A 90 4.92 -14.99 4.02
C GLU A 90 4.54 -13.68 4.73
N GLU A 91 4.28 -13.73 6.04
CA GLU A 91 3.88 -12.56 6.84
C GLU A 91 4.93 -11.44 6.84
N GLY A 92 6.23 -11.81 6.84
CA GLY A 92 7.34 -10.85 6.72
C GLY A 92 7.64 -10.39 5.29
N GLY A 93 6.90 -10.90 4.30
CA GLY A 93 7.10 -10.61 2.89
C GLY A 93 6.69 -9.19 2.51
N PRO A 94 7.25 -8.63 1.42
CA PRO A 94 6.94 -7.28 0.97
C PRO A 94 5.48 -7.12 0.54
N TYR A 95 4.87 -8.14 -0.01
CA TYR A 95 3.46 -8.13 -0.41
C TYR A 95 2.53 -8.01 0.80
N ALA A 96 2.72 -8.85 1.81
CA ALA A 96 1.92 -8.82 3.03
C ALA A 96 2.04 -7.47 3.75
N ALA A 97 3.27 -6.95 3.86
CA ALA A 97 3.55 -5.65 4.47
C ALA A 97 2.89 -4.49 3.69
N MET A 98 2.91 -4.54 2.36
CA MET A 98 2.25 -3.54 1.52
C MET A 98 0.74 -3.51 1.75
N GLN A 99 0.08 -4.66 1.74
CA GLN A 99 -1.37 -4.77 1.97
C GLN A 99 -1.75 -4.36 3.40
N ALA A 100 -0.93 -4.75 4.39
CA ALA A 100 -1.12 -4.33 5.77
C ALA A 100 -1.04 -2.81 5.93
N ALA A 101 -0.11 -2.17 5.21
CA ALA A 101 0.04 -0.72 5.20
C ALA A 101 -1.18 -0.01 4.59
N PHE A 102 -1.71 -0.50 3.47
CA PHE A 102 -2.94 0.05 2.90
C PHE A 102 -4.11 -0.07 3.86
N LYS A 103 -4.33 -1.25 4.44
CA LYS A 103 -5.40 -1.47 5.43
C LYS A 103 -5.28 -0.56 6.65
N ALA A 104 -4.05 -0.34 7.14
CA ALA A 104 -3.81 0.57 8.26
C ALA A 104 -4.05 2.03 7.87
N ALA A 105 -3.59 2.43 6.66
CA ALA A 105 -3.76 3.78 6.15
C ALA A 105 -5.23 4.15 5.92
N ASP A 106 -6.02 3.25 5.36
CA ASP A 106 -7.44 3.51 5.09
C ASP A 106 -8.20 3.74 6.38
N LYS A 107 -8.00 2.89 7.40
CA LYS A 107 -8.57 3.10 8.74
C LYS A 107 -8.11 4.41 9.40
N ALA A 108 -6.85 4.81 9.18
CA ALA A 108 -6.33 6.06 9.72
C ALA A 108 -6.99 7.28 9.05
N LYS A 109 -7.20 7.22 7.73
CA LYS A 109 -7.91 8.27 6.98
C LYS A 109 -9.36 8.41 7.41
N GLU A 110 -10.07 7.29 7.64
CA GLU A 110 -11.44 7.30 8.17
C GLU A 110 -11.53 8.06 9.49
N LYS A 111 -10.48 7.95 10.34
CA LYS A 111 -10.36 8.69 11.60
C LYS A 111 -9.81 10.13 11.44
N GLY A 112 -9.58 10.57 10.20
CA GLY A 112 -9.18 11.96 9.89
C GLY A 112 -7.68 12.24 9.94
N VAL A 113 -6.82 11.21 9.93
CA VAL A 113 -5.37 11.38 9.83
C VAL A 113 -4.99 11.73 8.39
N MET A 114 -4.31 12.85 8.19
CA MET A 114 -3.83 13.31 6.88
C MET A 114 -2.32 13.13 6.68
N GLY A 115 -1.56 13.11 7.76
CA GLY A 115 -0.11 13.00 7.68
C GLY A 115 0.46 12.12 8.79
N VAL A 116 1.58 11.46 8.51
CA VAL A 116 2.26 10.58 9.45
C VAL A 116 3.78 10.77 9.44
N ASN A 117 4.36 10.75 10.62
CA ASN A 117 5.80 10.60 10.81
C ASN A 117 6.10 9.11 10.93
N ILE A 118 7.03 8.60 10.16
CA ILE A 118 7.33 7.18 10.10
C ILE A 118 8.51 6.86 11.02
N ARG A 119 8.32 5.90 11.92
CA ARG A 119 9.37 5.33 12.76
C ARG A 119 9.52 3.85 12.44
N VAL A 120 10.64 3.52 11.83
CA VAL A 120 10.97 2.13 11.48
C VAL A 120 11.77 1.51 12.59
N ARG A 121 11.47 0.28 12.95
CA ARG A 121 12.16 -0.47 13.98
C ARG A 121 12.42 -1.90 13.51
N ALA A 122 13.66 -2.33 13.60
CA ALA A 122 14.05 -3.74 13.54
C ALA A 122 13.99 -4.37 14.94
N PRO A 123 14.11 -5.71 15.08
CA PRO A 123 14.17 -6.37 16.37
C PRO A 123 15.25 -5.79 17.30
N GLY A 124 16.42 -5.48 16.77
CA GLY A 124 17.52 -4.89 17.54
C GLY A 124 18.09 -5.80 18.63
N GLY A 125 18.85 -5.25 19.54
CA GLY A 125 19.47 -6.00 20.64
C GLY A 125 20.36 -7.15 20.13
N HIS A 126 20.05 -8.37 20.53
CA HIS A 126 20.71 -9.59 20.02
C HIS A 126 20.16 -10.07 18.67
N GLY A 127 19.05 -9.53 18.19
CA GLY A 127 18.42 -9.85 16.92
C GLY A 127 19.02 -9.10 15.74
N SER A 128 18.29 -9.07 14.64
CA SER A 128 18.69 -8.31 13.46
C SER A 128 18.64 -6.82 13.75
N LYS A 129 19.71 -6.10 13.40
CA LYS A 129 19.77 -4.64 13.47
C LYS A 129 19.18 -3.98 12.22
N THR A 130 19.02 -4.74 11.15
CA THR A 130 18.43 -4.28 9.89
C THR A 130 16.95 -4.66 9.84
N PRO A 131 16.08 -3.74 9.43
CA PRO A 131 14.66 -4.04 9.20
C PRO A 131 14.48 -5.14 8.16
N GLY A 132 13.37 -5.88 8.25
CA GLY A 132 13.02 -6.90 7.26
C GLY A 132 12.62 -6.30 5.91
N SER A 133 12.47 -7.17 4.90
CA SER A 133 12.11 -6.78 3.52
C SER A 133 10.76 -6.06 3.43
N GLY A 134 9.86 -6.28 4.38
CA GLY A 134 8.55 -5.63 4.44
C GLY A 134 8.60 -4.15 4.79
N ALA A 135 9.64 -3.68 5.49
CA ALA A 135 9.70 -2.29 5.96
C ALA A 135 9.64 -1.27 4.81
N GLN A 136 10.46 -1.46 3.79
CA GLN A 136 10.47 -0.55 2.64
C GLN A 136 9.18 -0.61 1.83
N ALA A 137 8.59 -1.80 1.68
CA ALA A 137 7.32 -1.96 1.00
C ALA A 137 6.20 -1.24 1.75
N ALA A 138 6.18 -1.31 3.08
CA ALA A 138 5.23 -0.60 3.93
C ALA A 138 5.35 0.92 3.81
N ILE A 139 6.57 1.48 3.86
CA ILE A 139 6.80 2.93 3.67
C ILE A 139 6.25 3.40 2.33
N ARG A 140 6.59 2.69 1.25
CA ARG A 140 6.10 3.03 -0.10
C ARG A 140 4.58 2.93 -0.20
N ALA A 141 3.97 1.95 0.45
CA ALA A 141 2.53 1.77 0.46
C ALA A 141 1.81 2.89 1.23
N LEU A 142 2.35 3.33 2.38
CA LEU A 142 1.83 4.49 3.11
C LEU A 142 1.88 5.76 2.26
N ALA A 143 2.98 5.98 1.50
CA ALA A 143 3.07 7.09 0.57
C ALA A 143 2.02 7.00 -0.55
N ARG A 144 1.87 5.83 -1.16
CA ARG A 144 0.90 5.59 -2.23
C ARG A 144 -0.55 5.68 -1.76
N SER A 145 -0.82 5.40 -0.50
CA SER A 145 -2.15 5.55 0.07
C SER A 145 -2.64 7.00 0.12
N GLY A 146 -1.78 7.99 -0.12
CA GLY A 146 -2.12 9.41 -0.13
C GLY A 146 -2.01 10.08 1.24
N LEU A 147 -1.41 9.43 2.24
CA LEU A 147 -1.01 10.08 3.47
C LEU A 147 0.22 10.96 3.23
N ARG A 148 0.23 12.13 3.82
CA ARG A 148 1.42 13.00 3.79
C ARG A 148 2.49 12.38 4.70
N ILE A 149 3.69 12.19 4.18
CA ILE A 149 4.82 11.68 4.96
C ILE A 149 5.64 12.88 5.43
N GLY A 150 5.84 12.94 6.75
CA GLY A 150 6.73 13.88 7.38
C GLY A 150 8.16 13.33 7.48
N LYS A 151 8.63 13.10 8.70
CA LYS A 151 9.95 12.53 8.98
C LYS A 151 9.92 11.01 8.86
N ILE A 152 11.05 10.44 8.41
CA ILE A 152 11.29 8.99 8.42
C ILE A 152 12.53 8.77 9.29
N GLU A 153 12.37 8.05 10.39
CA GLU A 153 13.40 7.80 11.40
C GLU A 153 13.57 6.30 11.59
N ASP A 154 14.82 5.87 11.76
CA ASP A 154 15.14 4.52 12.24
C ASP A 154 15.32 4.57 13.75
N VAL A 155 14.45 3.86 14.47
CA VAL A 155 14.45 3.80 15.93
C VAL A 155 14.81 2.41 16.45
N THR A 156 15.58 1.66 15.68
CA THR A 156 16.05 0.33 16.09
C THR A 156 16.94 0.41 17.32
N PRO A 157 16.62 -0.33 18.40
CA PRO A 157 17.44 -0.32 19.62
C PRO A 157 18.78 -1.02 19.38
N ILE A 158 19.85 -0.23 19.32
CA ILE A 158 21.22 -0.73 19.18
C ILE A 158 21.91 -0.52 20.52
N PRO A 159 22.25 -1.60 21.26
CA PRO A 159 22.97 -1.47 22.51
C PRO A 159 24.40 -1.00 22.26
N THR A 160 24.93 -0.20 23.17
CA THR A 160 26.36 0.27 23.15
C THR A 160 27.34 -0.85 23.44
N ASP A 161 26.91 -1.84 24.23
CA ASP A 161 27.66 -3.06 24.52
C ASP A 161 26.76 -4.29 24.32
N THR A 162 27.39 -5.42 23.99
CA THR A 162 26.66 -6.68 23.77
C THR A 162 26.47 -7.42 25.08
N THR A 163 25.24 -7.51 25.54
CA THR A 163 24.89 -8.38 26.67
C THR A 163 25.03 -9.87 26.27
N LYS A 164 25.19 -10.75 27.26
CA LYS A 164 25.28 -12.18 27.03
C LYS A 164 24.06 -12.70 26.28
N ARG A 165 24.29 -13.47 25.22
CA ARG A 165 23.23 -14.08 24.44
C ARG A 165 22.47 -15.11 25.27
N PRO A 166 21.11 -15.15 25.25
CA PRO A 166 20.36 -16.21 25.93
C PRO A 166 20.71 -17.57 25.33
N GLY A 167 20.66 -18.66 26.15
CA GLY A 167 20.96 -20.01 25.70
C GLY A 167 22.23 -20.62 26.29
N GLY A 168 22.97 -19.88 27.11
CA GLY A 168 24.18 -20.37 27.81
C GLY A 168 25.33 -20.74 26.86
N LYS A 169 26.36 -21.43 27.43
CA LYS A 169 27.60 -21.75 26.72
C LYS A 169 27.43 -22.74 25.56
N ARG A 170 26.48 -23.67 25.67
CA ARG A 170 26.24 -24.71 24.67
C ARG A 170 25.15 -24.41 23.66
N GLY A 171 24.42 -23.30 23.85
CA GLY A 171 23.28 -22.98 23.01
C GLY A 171 22.16 -24.03 23.05
N ARG A 172 21.10 -23.79 22.30
CA ARG A 172 20.04 -24.78 22.06
C ARG A 172 20.48 -25.67 20.92
N ARG A 173 20.66 -26.96 21.20
CA ARG A 173 20.75 -27.96 20.13
C ARG A 173 19.36 -28.13 19.53
N VAL A 174 19.24 -27.84 18.26
CA VAL A 174 18.07 -28.16 17.44
C VAL A 174 18.31 -29.51 16.82
#